data_173e2a019836a8e9e31f43297b2a5da5
#
_entry.id   173e2a019836a8e9e31f43297b2a5da5
#
_cell.length_a   1.000
_cell.length_b   1.000
_cell.length_c   1.000
_cell.angle_alpha   90.00
_cell.angle_beta   90.00
_cell.angle_gamma   90.00
#
_symmetry.space_group_name_H-M   'P 1'
#
loop_
_entity.id
_entity.type
_entity.pdbx_description
1 polymer ?
#
loop_
_entity_poly.entity_id
_entity_poly.type
_entity_poly.pdbx_seq_one_letter_code
_entity_poly.pdbx_strand_id
1 'polypeptide(L)'
;MVDMSHYDHDENLEKTKVLTRVCHGHGIAVEAESGRINGGEEGIADTGSLEGKLETDRLTQALFTTPREVEDFLAAEIDLLAPSIGNIHGDYGPAGPQLDFGRLSSVNTQVSGRVIMALHGTNDFTPEIMQCCTQSGAIKLNVNKLILESWNTYVSEHAQEPLMQLMDGGMAVLQAEVERWMDICGSSGKS
;
A
#
# COMPACT_ATOMS: atom_id res chain seq x y z
N MET A 1 2.44 -1.81 11.74
CA MET A 1 2.99 -2.42 10.52
C MET A 1 4.46 -2.74 10.75
N VAL A 2 4.92 -3.87 10.22
CA VAL A 2 6.32 -4.32 10.23
C VAL A 2 6.76 -4.41 8.77
N ASP A 3 7.52 -3.40 8.31
CA ASP A 3 8.09 -3.41 6.97
C ASP A 3 9.57 -3.78 7.04
N MET A 4 9.86 -5.01 6.63
CA MET A 4 11.21 -5.55 6.50
C MET A 4 11.49 -5.96 5.04
N SER A 5 10.70 -5.46 4.09
CA SER A 5 10.76 -5.82 2.67
C SER A 5 12.05 -5.38 1.97
N HIS A 6 12.82 -4.48 2.60
CA HIS A 6 14.14 -4.08 2.12
C HIS A 6 15.25 -5.12 2.37
N TYR A 7 15.01 -6.10 3.25
CA TYR A 7 15.88 -7.28 3.43
C TYR A 7 15.55 -8.36 2.39
N ASP A 8 16.40 -9.38 2.30
CA ASP A 8 16.02 -10.59 1.55
C ASP A 8 14.88 -11.33 2.25
N HIS A 9 14.24 -12.27 1.53
CA HIS A 9 13.05 -12.97 2.02
C HIS A 9 13.26 -13.63 3.39
N ASP A 10 14.37 -14.34 3.57
CA ASP A 10 14.61 -15.13 4.77
C ASP A 10 14.84 -14.20 5.99
N GLU A 11 15.57 -13.11 5.81
CA GLU A 11 15.81 -12.10 6.85
C GLU A 11 14.53 -11.32 7.17
N ASN A 12 13.77 -10.89 6.15
CA ASN A 12 12.45 -10.27 6.34
C ASN A 12 11.54 -11.18 7.18
N LEU A 13 11.41 -12.44 6.80
CA LEU A 13 10.57 -13.41 7.48
C LEU A 13 10.97 -13.61 8.94
N GLU A 14 12.25 -13.79 9.25
CA GLU A 14 12.73 -14.00 10.61
C GLU A 14 12.50 -12.76 11.49
N LYS A 15 12.78 -11.56 10.98
CA LYS A 15 12.53 -10.31 11.72
C LYS A 15 11.02 -10.13 11.97
N THR A 16 10.20 -10.40 10.97
CA THR A 16 8.73 -10.34 11.07
C THR A 16 8.22 -11.31 12.12
N LYS A 17 8.67 -12.57 12.14
CA LYS A 17 8.28 -13.55 13.16
C LYS A 17 8.60 -13.08 14.60
N VAL A 18 9.78 -12.50 14.80
CA VAL A 18 10.18 -11.98 16.11
C VAL A 18 9.25 -10.85 16.54
N LEU A 19 9.00 -9.88 15.65
CA LEU A 19 8.16 -8.72 15.95
C LEU A 19 6.70 -9.11 16.12
N THR A 20 6.18 -10.06 15.35
CA THR A 20 4.81 -10.59 15.49
C THR A 20 4.61 -11.16 16.89
N ARG A 21 5.51 -11.98 17.39
CA ARG A 21 5.41 -12.53 18.76
C ARG A 21 5.41 -11.44 19.83
N VAL A 22 6.25 -10.42 19.68
CA VAL A 22 6.31 -9.29 20.61
C VAL A 22 4.98 -8.51 20.58
N CYS A 23 4.49 -8.16 19.40
CA CYS A 23 3.24 -7.43 19.22
C CYS A 23 2.05 -8.21 19.76
N HIS A 24 1.94 -9.50 19.43
CA HIS A 24 0.86 -10.36 19.93
C HIS A 24 0.91 -10.52 21.45
N GLY A 25 2.11 -10.54 22.05
CA GLY A 25 2.26 -10.53 23.52
C GLY A 25 1.68 -9.27 24.18
N HIS A 26 1.44 -8.22 23.42
CA HIS A 26 0.79 -6.98 23.84
C HIS A 26 -0.62 -6.78 23.25
N GLY A 27 -1.18 -7.79 22.58
CA GLY A 27 -2.50 -7.69 21.94
C GLY A 27 -2.54 -6.77 20.73
N ILE A 28 -1.40 -6.59 20.04
CA ILE A 28 -1.25 -5.71 18.88
C ILE A 28 -1.18 -6.57 17.61
N ALA A 29 -2.09 -6.31 16.65
CA ALA A 29 -2.08 -6.96 15.35
C ALA A 29 -0.89 -6.50 14.49
N VAL A 30 -0.39 -7.39 13.64
CA VAL A 30 0.79 -7.15 12.79
C VAL A 30 0.43 -7.24 11.32
N GLU A 31 0.79 -6.18 10.58
CA GLU A 31 0.80 -6.15 9.13
C GLU A 31 2.25 -6.31 8.64
N ALA A 32 2.45 -7.16 7.64
CA ALA A 32 3.77 -7.38 7.04
C ALA A 32 3.72 -7.27 5.51
N GLU A 33 4.83 -6.85 4.91
CA GLU A 33 5.03 -6.84 3.47
C GLU A 33 5.76 -8.08 2.99
N SER A 34 5.22 -8.72 1.94
CA SER A 34 5.86 -9.83 1.22
C SER A 34 6.21 -9.43 -0.22
N GLY A 35 7.32 -9.97 -0.74
CA GLY A 35 7.94 -9.42 -1.93
C GLY A 35 8.59 -8.06 -1.61
N ARG A 36 8.72 -7.20 -2.60
CA ARG A 36 9.28 -5.84 -2.39
C ARG A 36 8.42 -4.80 -3.11
N ILE A 37 7.89 -3.86 -2.35
CA ILE A 37 7.22 -2.67 -2.87
C ILE A 37 8.25 -1.54 -2.93
N ASN A 38 8.71 -1.20 -4.14
CA ASN A 38 9.77 -0.21 -4.34
C ASN A 38 9.28 1.22 -4.08
N GLY A 39 10.24 2.13 -3.78
CA GLY A 39 10.01 3.56 -3.61
C GLY A 39 9.84 3.96 -2.14
N GLY A 40 9.81 5.27 -1.90
CA GLY A 40 9.62 5.88 -0.58
C GLY A 40 8.48 6.88 -0.62
N GLU A 41 7.70 6.97 0.45
CA GLU A 41 6.51 7.84 0.53
C GLU A 41 6.83 9.34 0.43
N GLU A 42 8.05 9.78 0.70
CA GLU A 42 8.44 11.18 0.73
C GLU A 42 9.50 11.57 -0.33
N GLY A 43 9.57 10.84 -1.45
CA GLY A 43 10.58 11.10 -2.48
C GLY A 43 12.02 10.82 -2.03
N ILE A 44 12.20 10.28 -0.84
CA ILE A 44 13.43 9.65 -0.42
C ILE A 44 13.40 8.26 -1.05
N ALA A 45 14.05 8.14 -2.22
CA ALA A 45 14.28 6.83 -2.80
C ALA A 45 14.85 5.93 -1.69
N ASP A 46 14.18 4.82 -1.41
CA ASP A 46 14.79 3.76 -0.63
C ASP A 46 16.13 3.46 -1.30
N THR A 47 17.21 3.87 -0.65
CA THR A 47 18.57 3.87 -1.19
C THR A 47 19.17 2.48 -1.29
N GLY A 48 18.36 1.46 -1.29
CA GLY A 48 18.74 0.15 -1.78
C GLY A 48 18.93 0.21 -3.30
N SER A 49 19.92 0.98 -3.71
CA SER A 49 20.57 1.07 -5.04
C SER A 49 20.05 0.10 -6.10
N LEU A 50 18.90 0.41 -6.67
CA LEU A 50 18.58 0.07 -8.04
C LEU A 50 18.51 1.38 -8.85
N GLU A 51 19.47 2.28 -8.65
CA GLU A 51 19.88 3.27 -9.63
C GLU A 51 20.55 2.54 -10.81
N GLY A 52 19.78 1.81 -11.51
CA GLY A 52 20.14 1.20 -12.76
C GLY A 52 18.85 0.83 -13.40
N LYS A 53 18.36 1.71 -14.29
CA LYS A 53 17.37 1.41 -15.30
C LYS A 53 16.68 0.08 -15.07
N LEU A 54 15.41 0.09 -14.70
CA LEU A 54 14.50 -1.04 -14.87
C LEU A 54 14.55 -1.52 -16.33
N GLU A 55 15.65 -2.17 -16.69
CA GLU A 55 15.74 -2.96 -17.88
C GLU A 55 15.23 -4.34 -17.48
N THR A 56 14.02 -4.54 -17.90
CA THR A 56 13.36 -5.81 -18.16
C THR A 56 12.31 -6.22 -17.13
N ASP A 57 11.12 -6.55 -17.64
CA ASP A 57 9.98 -7.23 -17.00
C ASP A 57 10.36 -8.37 -16.02
N ARG A 58 11.51 -9.00 -16.22
CA ARG A 58 11.98 -10.09 -15.36
C ARG A 58 12.46 -9.63 -13.98
N LEU A 59 13.14 -8.48 -13.88
CA LEU A 59 13.62 -7.97 -12.59
C LEU A 59 12.45 -7.43 -11.77
N THR A 60 11.48 -6.78 -12.42
CA THR A 60 10.27 -6.30 -11.76
C THR A 60 9.45 -7.47 -11.21
N GLN A 61 9.29 -8.55 -11.97
CA GLN A 61 8.57 -9.76 -11.53
C GLN A 61 9.28 -10.51 -10.39
N ALA A 62 10.61 -10.40 -10.29
CA ALA A 62 11.37 -10.99 -9.17
C ALA A 62 11.08 -10.32 -7.81
N LEU A 63 10.47 -9.13 -7.83
CA LEU A 63 10.07 -8.40 -6.63
C LEU A 63 8.64 -8.71 -6.19
N PHE A 64 7.87 -9.39 -7.05
CA PHE A 64 6.47 -9.71 -6.76
C PHE A 64 6.36 -10.84 -5.74
N THR A 65 5.36 -10.73 -4.88
CA THR A 65 5.03 -11.77 -3.91
C THR A 65 4.82 -13.12 -4.59
N THR A 66 5.52 -14.13 -4.11
CA THR A 66 5.43 -15.50 -4.59
C THR A 66 4.49 -16.34 -3.72
N PRO A 67 3.92 -17.46 -4.23
CA PRO A 67 3.10 -18.36 -3.42
C PRO A 67 3.83 -18.92 -2.19
N ARG A 68 5.14 -19.15 -2.29
CA ARG A 68 5.96 -19.60 -1.17
C ARG A 68 6.01 -18.53 -0.07
N GLU A 69 6.30 -17.29 -0.43
CA GLU A 69 6.34 -16.18 0.53
C GLU A 69 4.99 -16.03 1.26
N VAL A 70 3.86 -16.16 0.56
CA VAL A 70 2.54 -16.13 1.20
C VAL A 70 2.45 -17.17 2.31
N GLU A 71 2.80 -18.44 2.07
CA GLU A 71 2.74 -19.49 3.10
C GLU A 71 3.74 -19.23 4.24
N ASP A 72 4.94 -18.76 3.94
CA ASP A 72 5.96 -18.45 4.94
C ASP A 72 5.48 -17.33 5.89
N PHE A 73 4.86 -16.27 5.36
CA PHE A 73 4.29 -15.19 6.17
C PHE A 73 3.03 -15.61 6.94
N LEU A 74 2.19 -16.45 6.35
CA LEU A 74 1.06 -17.04 7.09
C LEU A 74 1.52 -17.92 8.26
N ALA A 75 2.62 -18.66 8.07
CA ALA A 75 3.25 -19.44 9.14
C ALA A 75 3.96 -18.56 10.19
N ALA A 76 4.21 -17.29 9.90
CA ALA A 76 4.69 -16.29 10.85
C ALA A 76 3.58 -15.68 11.71
N GLU A 77 2.32 -16.13 11.53
CA GLU A 77 1.14 -15.72 12.30
C GLU A 77 0.84 -14.21 12.22
N ILE A 78 1.13 -13.58 11.07
CA ILE A 78 0.75 -12.18 10.84
C ILE A 78 -0.78 -12.05 10.74
N ASP A 79 -1.30 -10.84 10.94
CA ASP A 79 -2.74 -10.54 10.86
C ASP A 79 -3.14 -9.92 9.52
N LEU A 80 -2.24 -9.16 8.90
CA LEU A 80 -2.44 -8.55 7.60
C LEU A 80 -1.23 -8.79 6.70
N LEU A 81 -1.50 -9.05 5.41
CA LEU A 81 -0.47 -9.23 4.38
C LEU A 81 -0.59 -8.14 3.33
N ALA A 82 0.50 -7.41 3.09
CA ALA A 82 0.64 -6.46 2.00
C ALA A 82 1.52 -7.06 0.89
N PRO A 83 0.93 -7.60 -0.19
CA PRO A 83 1.69 -8.22 -1.26
C PRO A 83 2.22 -7.19 -2.26
N SER A 84 3.38 -7.49 -2.84
CA SER A 84 3.90 -6.82 -4.03
C SER A 84 3.31 -7.48 -5.28
N ILE A 85 2.62 -6.66 -6.07
CA ILE A 85 1.94 -7.05 -7.33
C ILE A 85 2.28 -6.08 -8.48
N GLY A 86 3.36 -5.32 -8.35
CA GLY A 86 3.73 -4.22 -9.25
C GLY A 86 3.36 -2.83 -8.71
N ASN A 87 2.79 -2.78 -7.52
CA ASN A 87 2.58 -1.54 -6.79
C ASN A 87 3.92 -0.99 -6.27
N ILE A 88 4.04 0.34 -6.24
CA ILE A 88 5.23 1.05 -5.76
C ILE A 88 4.82 2.19 -4.83
N HIS A 89 5.69 2.53 -3.88
CA HIS A 89 5.58 3.78 -3.15
C HIS A 89 6.16 4.93 -3.99
N GLY A 90 5.38 5.99 -4.18
CA GLY A 90 5.79 7.14 -5.01
C GLY A 90 5.05 7.22 -6.34
N ASP A 91 5.65 7.89 -7.32
CA ASP A 91 5.05 8.15 -8.63
C ASP A 91 5.34 7.00 -9.61
N TYR A 92 4.30 6.56 -10.32
CA TYR A 92 4.42 5.49 -11.32
C TYR A 92 5.01 5.96 -12.65
N GLY A 93 5.20 7.25 -12.81
CA GLY A 93 5.70 7.83 -14.04
C GLY A 93 4.69 7.78 -15.21
N PRO A 94 5.13 8.04 -16.46
CA PRO A 94 4.22 8.23 -17.60
C PRO A 94 3.41 6.98 -18.00
N ALA A 95 3.88 5.79 -17.66
CA ALA A 95 3.18 4.53 -17.96
C ALA A 95 2.03 4.24 -16.99
N GLY A 96 2.00 4.93 -15.84
CA GLY A 96 1.04 4.66 -14.78
C GLY A 96 1.20 3.29 -14.13
N PRO A 97 0.30 2.94 -13.18
CA PRO A 97 0.34 1.67 -12.48
C PRO A 97 0.19 0.45 -13.41
N GLN A 98 1.12 -0.50 -13.31
CA GLN A 98 1.11 -1.77 -14.05
C GLN A 98 0.98 -2.92 -13.07
N LEU A 99 -0.26 -3.21 -12.65
CA LEU A 99 -0.55 -4.17 -11.57
C LEU A 99 -0.92 -5.55 -12.10
N ASP A 100 -0.42 -6.58 -11.44
CA ASP A 100 -0.79 -7.98 -11.68
C ASP A 100 -2.02 -8.37 -10.84
N PHE A 101 -3.23 -8.07 -11.35
CA PHE A 101 -4.49 -8.45 -10.69
C PHE A 101 -4.69 -9.96 -10.59
N GLY A 102 -4.13 -10.73 -11.54
CA GLY A 102 -4.16 -12.19 -11.48
C GLY A 102 -3.40 -12.71 -10.27
N ARG A 103 -2.24 -12.12 -10.00
CA ARG A 103 -1.45 -12.40 -8.80
C ARG A 103 -2.20 -12.01 -7.52
N LEU A 104 -2.78 -10.81 -7.46
CA LEU A 104 -3.56 -10.36 -6.30
C LEU A 104 -4.69 -11.34 -5.99
N SER A 105 -5.46 -11.76 -7.01
CA SER A 105 -6.53 -12.75 -6.86
C SER A 105 -6.00 -14.11 -6.42
N SER A 106 -4.83 -14.52 -6.92
CA SER A 106 -4.18 -15.79 -6.53
C SER A 106 -3.72 -15.76 -5.08
N VAL A 107 -3.09 -14.65 -4.64
CA VAL A 107 -2.71 -14.44 -3.24
C VAL A 107 -3.94 -14.45 -2.34
N ASN A 108 -5.02 -13.75 -2.70
CA ASN A 108 -6.26 -13.73 -1.95
C ASN A 108 -6.87 -15.15 -1.81
N THR A 109 -6.85 -15.93 -2.88
CA THR A 109 -7.32 -17.33 -2.86
C THR A 109 -6.47 -18.18 -1.92
N GLN A 110 -5.15 -18.02 -1.97
CA GLN A 110 -4.20 -18.75 -1.14
C GLN A 110 -4.34 -18.36 0.34
N VAL A 111 -4.47 -17.07 0.62
CA VAL A 111 -4.73 -16.55 1.98
C VAL A 111 -6.02 -17.12 2.56
N SER A 112 -7.06 -17.26 1.75
CA SER A 112 -8.33 -17.90 2.11
C SER A 112 -8.94 -17.39 3.43
N GLY A 113 -8.87 -16.08 3.66
CA GLY A 113 -9.42 -15.40 4.85
C GLY A 113 -8.61 -15.60 6.15
N ARG A 114 -7.43 -16.24 6.09
CA ARG A 114 -6.55 -16.41 7.26
C ARG A 114 -5.96 -15.10 7.77
N VAL A 115 -5.72 -14.15 6.87
CA VAL A 115 -5.25 -12.79 7.17
C VAL A 115 -6.01 -11.78 6.30
N ILE A 116 -5.96 -10.52 6.69
CA ILE A 116 -6.53 -9.41 5.91
C ILE A 116 -5.53 -9.00 4.83
N MET A 117 -6.01 -8.83 3.60
CA MET A 117 -5.19 -8.32 2.50
C MET A 117 -5.09 -6.80 2.56
N ALA A 118 -3.87 -6.28 2.70
CA ALA A 118 -3.57 -4.85 2.63
C ALA A 118 -3.01 -4.48 1.24
N LEU A 119 -3.28 -3.26 0.79
CA LEU A 119 -2.73 -2.73 -0.46
C LEU A 119 -1.99 -1.43 -0.18
N HIS A 120 -0.73 -1.38 -0.57
CA HIS A 120 0.13 -0.20 -0.49
C HIS A 120 0.40 0.38 -1.89
N GLY A 121 1.03 1.57 -1.91
CA GLY A 121 1.45 2.19 -3.16
C GLY A 121 0.29 2.56 -4.08
N THR A 122 -0.75 3.19 -3.55
CA THR A 122 -1.95 3.56 -4.31
C THR A 122 -1.85 4.91 -5.03
N ASN A 123 -0.69 5.54 -5.05
CA ASN A 123 -0.48 6.78 -5.80
C ASN A 123 -0.82 6.56 -7.29
N ASP A 124 -1.37 7.56 -7.93
CA ASP A 124 -1.80 7.53 -9.33
C ASP A 124 -2.86 6.45 -9.68
N PHE A 125 -3.50 5.82 -8.67
CA PHE A 125 -4.61 4.90 -8.94
C PHE A 125 -5.85 5.67 -9.39
N THR A 126 -6.47 5.17 -10.45
CA THR A 126 -7.81 5.62 -10.84
C THR A 126 -8.89 4.89 -10.02
N PRO A 127 -10.14 5.41 -10.01
CA PRO A 127 -11.26 4.69 -9.39
C PRO A 127 -11.38 3.24 -9.86
N GLU A 128 -11.18 2.99 -11.16
CA GLU A 128 -11.29 1.65 -11.76
C GLU A 128 -10.19 0.72 -11.27
N ILE A 129 -8.95 1.21 -11.17
CA ILE A 129 -7.82 0.44 -10.60
C ILE A 129 -8.12 0.07 -9.15
N MET A 130 -8.57 1.06 -8.35
CA MET A 130 -8.91 0.82 -6.95
C MET A 130 -10.04 -0.21 -6.79
N GLN A 131 -11.08 -0.11 -7.60
CA GLN A 131 -12.18 -1.09 -7.62
C GLN A 131 -11.71 -2.48 -8.05
N CYS A 132 -10.83 -2.58 -9.05
CA CYS A 132 -10.22 -3.87 -9.41
C CYS A 132 -9.43 -4.49 -8.25
N CYS A 133 -8.69 -3.68 -7.48
CA CYS A 133 -7.96 -4.15 -6.31
C CYS A 133 -8.91 -4.67 -5.23
N THR A 134 -9.97 -3.93 -4.89
CA THR A 134 -10.95 -4.36 -3.88
C THR A 134 -11.70 -5.62 -4.32
N GLN A 135 -12.10 -5.73 -5.59
CA GLN A 135 -12.72 -6.92 -6.16
C GLN A 135 -11.78 -8.13 -6.18
N SER A 136 -10.48 -7.90 -6.27
CA SER A 136 -9.44 -8.94 -6.21
C SER A 136 -9.04 -9.35 -4.80
N GLY A 137 -9.67 -8.76 -3.77
CA GLY A 137 -9.51 -9.18 -2.38
C GLY A 137 -8.75 -8.21 -1.47
N ALA A 138 -8.33 -7.03 -1.94
CA ALA A 138 -7.77 -6.01 -1.07
C ALA A 138 -8.85 -5.43 -0.15
N ILE A 139 -8.63 -5.49 1.18
CA ILE A 139 -9.60 -5.07 2.19
C ILE A 139 -9.13 -3.80 2.90
N LYS A 140 -7.85 -3.71 3.25
CA LYS A 140 -7.23 -2.52 3.81
C LYS A 140 -6.47 -1.79 2.71
N LEU A 141 -6.70 -0.50 2.56
CA LEU A 141 -6.10 0.33 1.51
C LEU A 141 -5.35 1.50 2.16
N ASN A 142 -4.07 1.64 1.84
CA ASN A 142 -3.28 2.81 2.26
C ASN A 142 -3.36 3.86 1.16
N VAL A 143 -3.85 5.05 1.48
CA VAL A 143 -3.93 6.18 0.55
C VAL A 143 -3.20 7.39 1.13
N ASN A 144 -2.46 8.10 0.28
CA ASN A 144 -1.71 9.30 0.65
C ASN A 144 -1.92 10.39 -0.41
N LYS A 145 -1.20 10.35 -1.51
CA LYS A 145 -1.23 11.37 -2.58
C LYS A 145 -2.65 11.65 -3.09
N LEU A 146 -3.45 10.61 -3.29
CA LEU A 146 -4.82 10.71 -3.78
C LEU A 146 -5.72 11.61 -2.91
N ILE A 147 -5.41 11.74 -1.63
CA ILE A 147 -6.14 12.59 -0.69
C ILE A 147 -5.43 13.93 -0.52
N LEU A 148 -4.12 13.93 -0.37
CA LEU A 148 -3.35 15.15 -0.09
C LEU A 148 -3.27 16.11 -1.27
N GLU A 149 -3.45 15.67 -2.51
CA GLU A 149 -3.45 16.58 -3.68
C GLU A 149 -4.55 17.64 -3.58
N SER A 150 -5.73 17.28 -3.13
CA SER A 150 -6.84 18.23 -2.94
C SER A 150 -6.53 19.27 -1.88
N TRP A 151 -5.93 18.85 -0.76
CA TRP A 151 -5.44 19.74 0.29
C TRP A 151 -4.35 20.69 -0.24
N ASN A 152 -3.33 20.16 -0.91
CA ASN A 152 -2.20 20.95 -1.41
C ASN A 152 -2.65 21.99 -2.44
N THR A 153 -3.58 21.59 -3.31
CA THR A 153 -4.18 22.50 -4.30
C THR A 153 -4.92 23.63 -3.61
N TYR A 154 -5.81 23.30 -2.64
CA TYR A 154 -6.57 24.30 -1.89
C TYR A 154 -5.64 25.27 -1.16
N VAL A 155 -4.66 24.77 -0.44
CA VAL A 155 -3.70 25.62 0.31
C VAL A 155 -2.91 26.53 -0.62
N SER A 156 -2.51 26.06 -1.79
CA SER A 156 -1.80 26.85 -2.79
C SER A 156 -2.66 27.99 -3.34
N GLU A 157 -3.94 27.73 -3.60
CA GLU A 157 -4.88 28.70 -4.17
C GLU A 157 -5.34 29.75 -3.15
N HIS A 158 -5.37 29.39 -1.84
CA HIS A 158 -5.91 30.20 -0.75
C HIS A 158 -4.84 30.67 0.24
N ALA A 159 -3.56 30.64 -0.14
CA ALA A 159 -2.41 30.94 0.73
C ALA A 159 -2.43 32.33 1.38
N GLN A 160 -3.23 33.27 0.88
CA GLN A 160 -3.39 34.63 1.43
C GLN A 160 -4.55 34.76 2.43
N GLU A 161 -5.32 33.71 2.65
CA GLU A 161 -6.42 33.74 3.61
C GLU A 161 -5.91 33.72 5.06
N PRO A 162 -6.70 34.25 6.02
CA PRO A 162 -6.42 34.05 7.42
C PRO A 162 -6.32 32.57 7.78
N LEU A 163 -5.34 32.19 8.61
CA LEU A 163 -4.99 30.81 8.93
C LEU A 163 -6.20 29.93 9.27
N MET A 164 -7.14 30.42 10.08
CA MET A 164 -8.31 29.62 10.47
C MET A 164 -9.24 29.33 9.29
N GLN A 165 -9.42 30.30 8.38
CA GLN A 165 -10.23 30.10 7.16
C GLN A 165 -9.53 29.12 6.21
N LEU A 166 -8.20 29.25 6.03
CA LEU A 166 -7.41 28.32 5.25
C LEU A 166 -7.51 26.89 5.78
N MET A 167 -7.42 26.71 7.10
CA MET A 167 -7.51 25.40 7.74
C MET A 167 -8.91 24.80 7.60
N ASP A 168 -9.97 25.58 7.88
CA ASP A 168 -11.35 25.10 7.81
C ASP A 168 -11.72 24.70 6.36
N GLY A 169 -11.37 25.52 5.38
CA GLY A 169 -11.61 25.22 3.98
C GLY A 169 -10.81 24.03 3.48
N GLY A 170 -9.51 23.95 3.82
CA GLY A 170 -8.66 22.80 3.48
C GLY A 170 -9.16 21.51 4.10
N MET A 171 -9.61 21.51 5.33
CA MET A 171 -10.21 20.35 6.00
C MET A 171 -11.49 19.89 5.29
N ALA A 172 -12.34 20.83 4.86
CA ALA A 172 -13.56 20.49 4.13
C ALA A 172 -13.27 19.80 2.79
N VAL A 173 -12.27 20.29 2.04
CA VAL A 173 -11.84 19.68 0.77
C VAL A 173 -11.24 18.29 1.02
N LEU A 174 -10.39 18.15 2.04
CA LEU A 174 -9.80 16.88 2.42
C LEU A 174 -10.85 15.85 2.82
N GLN A 175 -11.84 16.26 3.63
CA GLN A 175 -12.95 15.39 4.00
C GLN A 175 -13.75 14.92 2.80
N ALA A 176 -14.10 15.81 1.88
CA ALA A 176 -14.85 15.46 0.67
C ALA A 176 -14.09 14.42 -0.18
N GLU A 177 -12.76 14.55 -0.27
CA GLU A 177 -11.93 13.61 -1.02
C GLU A 177 -11.83 12.24 -0.32
N VAL A 178 -11.73 12.21 1.01
CA VAL A 178 -11.79 10.97 1.79
C VAL A 178 -13.14 10.26 1.57
N GLU A 179 -14.25 10.99 1.69
CA GLU A 179 -15.60 10.45 1.46
C GLU A 179 -15.73 9.86 0.05
N ARG A 180 -15.23 10.57 -0.96
CA ARG A 180 -15.21 10.09 -2.35
C ARG A 180 -14.45 8.76 -2.50
N TRP A 181 -13.27 8.64 -1.90
CA TRP A 181 -12.49 7.39 -1.96
C TRP A 181 -13.14 6.26 -1.15
N MET A 182 -13.79 6.57 -0.02
CA MET A 182 -14.59 5.58 0.72
C MET A 182 -15.74 5.04 -0.13
N ASP A 183 -16.42 5.89 -0.90
CA ASP A 183 -17.46 5.47 -1.85
C ASP A 183 -16.88 4.57 -2.96
N ILE A 184 -15.76 4.99 -3.58
CA ILE A 184 -15.08 4.21 -4.63
C ILE A 184 -14.67 2.83 -4.13
N CYS A 185 -14.15 2.74 -2.90
CA CYS A 185 -13.76 1.48 -2.25
C CYS A 185 -14.96 0.67 -1.75
N GLY A 186 -16.16 1.24 -1.78
CA GLY A 186 -17.38 0.59 -1.31
C GLY A 186 -17.43 0.39 0.20
N SER A 187 -16.75 1.24 0.98
CA SER A 187 -16.72 1.18 2.45
C SER A 187 -17.75 2.07 3.12
N SER A 188 -18.35 3.03 2.40
CA SER A 188 -19.37 3.92 2.93
C SER A 188 -20.56 3.15 3.49
N GLY A 189 -21.00 3.52 4.71
CA GLY A 189 -22.14 2.89 5.38
C GLY A 189 -21.92 1.47 5.88
N LYS A 190 -20.68 1.02 5.96
CA LYS A 190 -20.29 -0.33 6.44
C LYS A 190 -19.53 -0.26 7.77
N SER A 191 -19.92 0.60 8.66
CA SER A 191 -19.36 0.71 10.01
C SER A 191 -20.12 -0.17 11.01
#